data_10bd312c7fdb5b2a13696b16a3a227f2
#
_entry.id   10bd312c7fdb5b2a13696b16a3a227f2
#
_cell.length_a   1.000
_cell.length_b   1.000
_cell.length_c   1.000
_cell.angle_alpha   90.00
_cell.angle_beta   90.00
_cell.angle_gamma   90.00
#
_symmetry.space_group_name_H-M   'P 1'
#
loop_
_entity.id
_entity.type
_entity.pdbx_description
1 polymer ?
#
loop_
_entity_poly.entity_id
_entity_poly.type
_entity_poly.pdbx_seq_one_letter_code
_entity_poly.pdbx_strand_id
1 'polypeptide(L)'
;MYQPKMEKDIRCPLEYGLAIFGGKWKSRIICVLAAQAPLRYSILRKEMGNITDAVLSSTLKELIADGMVLRTSYDEIPPRVEYQLTEKGMSVVPILQQICQWAGAYHREEQIHPMIQCEKCDYR
;
A
#
# COMPACT_ATOMS: atom_id res chain seq x y z
N MET A 1 25.74 -4.44 -3.95
CA MET A 1 24.69 -3.64 -3.30
C MET A 1 24.03 -2.74 -4.33
N TYR A 2 22.72 -2.74 -4.36
CA TYR A 2 22.00 -1.85 -5.25
C TYR A 2 22.20 -0.41 -4.82
N GLN A 3 22.59 0.42 -5.73
CA GLN A 3 22.60 1.86 -5.50
C GLN A 3 21.78 2.51 -6.59
N PRO A 4 20.82 3.36 -6.23
CA PRO A 4 20.11 4.12 -7.25
C PRO A 4 21.12 4.92 -8.06
N LYS A 5 20.93 4.95 -9.36
CA LYS A 5 21.83 5.71 -10.23
C LYS A 5 21.82 7.19 -9.93
N MET A 6 20.72 7.67 -9.37
CA MET A 6 20.57 9.06 -9.00
C MET A 6 19.85 9.12 -7.66
N GLU A 7 20.27 10.05 -6.84
CA GLU A 7 19.51 10.35 -5.64
C GLU A 7 18.15 10.88 -6.06
N LYS A 8 17.15 10.61 -5.24
CA LYS A 8 15.82 11.15 -5.50
C LYS A 8 15.91 12.67 -5.41
N ASP A 9 15.49 13.34 -6.47
CA ASP A 9 15.46 14.79 -6.51
C ASP A 9 14.15 15.27 -5.88
N ILE A 10 14.10 15.22 -4.56
CA ILE A 10 12.92 15.61 -3.79
C ILE A 10 13.08 17.04 -3.35
N ARG A 11 12.24 17.93 -3.84
CA ARG A 11 12.34 19.36 -3.65
C ARG A 11 11.34 19.93 -2.64
N CYS A 12 10.29 19.16 -2.31
CA CYS A 12 9.30 19.62 -1.35
C CYS A 12 8.63 18.43 -0.68
N PRO A 13 7.93 18.66 0.44
CA PRO A 13 7.25 17.57 1.15
C PRO A 13 6.24 16.81 0.30
N LEU A 14 5.57 17.47 -0.64
CA LEU A 14 4.64 16.78 -1.54
C LEU A 14 5.36 15.69 -2.34
N GLU A 15 6.53 16.02 -2.87
CA GLU A 15 7.29 15.05 -3.66
C GLU A 15 7.77 13.89 -2.81
N TYR A 16 8.16 14.16 -1.56
CA TYR A 16 8.50 13.09 -0.63
C TYR A 16 7.31 12.15 -0.44
N GLY A 17 6.12 12.70 -0.18
CA GLY A 17 4.92 11.91 0.01
C GLY A 17 4.59 11.04 -1.20
N LEU A 18 4.65 11.63 -2.40
CA LEU A 18 4.36 10.89 -3.62
C LEU A 18 5.34 9.75 -3.84
N ALA A 19 6.61 9.94 -3.45
CA ALA A 19 7.59 8.86 -3.54
C ALA A 19 7.29 7.72 -2.57
N ILE A 20 6.71 8.03 -1.41
CA ILE A 20 6.42 7.06 -0.35
C ILE A 20 5.17 6.22 -0.67
N PHE A 21 4.10 6.85 -1.14
CA PHE A 21 2.84 6.13 -1.32
C PHE A 21 2.29 6.20 -2.74
N GLY A 22 2.94 6.91 -3.63
CA GLY A 22 2.45 7.07 -4.99
C GLY A 22 2.59 5.80 -5.81
N GLY A 23 1.91 5.81 -6.95
CA GLY A 23 1.90 4.67 -7.85
C GLY A 23 0.82 3.67 -7.48
N LYS A 24 0.59 2.77 -8.41
CA LYS A 24 -0.53 1.85 -8.34
C LYS A 24 -0.42 0.85 -7.18
N TRP A 25 0.76 0.25 -7.03
CA TRP A 25 0.89 -0.88 -6.11
C TRP A 25 1.03 -0.46 -4.66
N LYS A 26 1.78 0.61 -4.38
CA LYS A 26 1.97 1.06 -3.00
C LYS A 26 0.65 1.51 -2.38
N SER A 27 -0.11 2.34 -3.07
CA SER A 27 -1.38 2.82 -2.54
C SER A 27 -2.38 1.68 -2.38
N ARG A 28 -2.40 0.71 -3.30
CA ARG A 28 -3.27 -0.46 -3.18
C ARG A 28 -2.96 -1.28 -1.94
N ILE A 29 -1.67 -1.53 -1.69
CA ILE A 29 -1.26 -2.29 -0.50
C ILE A 29 -1.68 -1.55 0.77
N ILE A 30 -1.45 -0.24 0.83
CA ILE A 30 -1.83 0.54 1.99
C ILE A 30 -3.33 0.44 2.23
N CYS A 31 -4.15 0.58 1.19
CA CYS A 31 -5.59 0.50 1.33
C CYS A 31 -6.06 -0.88 1.78
N VAL A 32 -5.47 -1.96 1.23
CA VAL A 32 -5.83 -3.32 1.65
C VAL A 32 -5.50 -3.52 3.13
N LEU A 33 -4.30 -3.13 3.54
CA LEU A 33 -3.89 -3.31 4.93
C LEU A 33 -4.67 -2.42 5.89
N ALA A 34 -5.09 -1.24 5.45
CA ALA A 34 -5.94 -0.38 6.29
C ALA A 34 -7.28 -1.04 6.57
N ALA A 35 -7.81 -1.80 5.61
CA ALA A 35 -9.12 -2.44 5.74
C ALA A 35 -9.06 -3.76 6.50
N GLN A 36 -7.97 -4.51 6.38
CA GLN A 36 -7.97 -5.92 6.80
C GLN A 36 -6.71 -6.39 7.55
N ALA A 37 -5.84 -5.52 7.98
CA ALA A 37 -4.60 -5.94 8.65
C ALA A 37 -4.88 -6.54 10.03
N PRO A 38 -4.01 -7.44 10.53
CA PRO A 38 -2.82 -7.95 9.85
C PRO A 38 -3.16 -9.05 8.84
N LEU A 39 -2.35 -9.14 7.78
CA LEU A 39 -2.56 -10.16 6.75
C LEU A 39 -1.27 -10.94 6.48
N ARG A 40 -1.43 -12.23 6.21
CA ARG A 40 -0.34 -13.08 5.70
C ARG A 40 -0.11 -12.73 4.24
N TYR A 41 1.10 -13.01 3.77
CA TYR A 41 1.49 -12.73 2.39
C TYR A 41 0.51 -13.31 1.37
N SER A 42 0.12 -14.57 1.52
CA SER A 42 -0.77 -15.22 0.57
C SER A 42 -2.14 -14.56 0.49
N ILE A 43 -2.65 -14.10 1.63
CA ILE A 43 -3.94 -13.42 1.66
C ILE A 43 -3.80 -12.02 1.05
N LEU A 44 -2.73 -11.32 1.39
CA LEU A 44 -2.46 -10.00 0.80
C LEU A 44 -2.37 -10.10 -0.71
N ARG A 45 -1.61 -11.09 -1.21
CA ARG A 45 -1.47 -11.28 -2.66
C ARG A 45 -2.82 -11.53 -3.32
N LYS A 46 -3.66 -12.35 -2.71
CA LYS A 46 -4.99 -12.64 -3.22
C LYS A 46 -5.85 -11.37 -3.27
N GLU A 47 -5.81 -10.56 -2.23
CA GLU A 47 -6.56 -9.32 -2.19
C GLU A 47 -6.07 -8.29 -3.20
N MET A 48 -4.78 -8.34 -3.54
CA MET A 48 -4.21 -7.42 -4.53
C MET A 48 -4.62 -7.75 -5.96
N GLY A 49 -5.05 -8.96 -6.23
CA GLY A 49 -5.49 -9.37 -7.56
C GLY A 49 -4.35 -9.82 -8.45
N ASN A 50 -4.12 -9.12 -9.54
CA ASN A 50 -3.20 -9.57 -10.60
C ASN A 50 -1.77 -9.06 -10.44
N ILE A 51 -1.28 -9.00 -9.23
CA ILE A 51 0.11 -8.63 -8.97
C ILE A 51 1.00 -9.86 -9.05
N THR A 52 2.23 -9.71 -9.55
CA THR A 52 3.20 -10.80 -9.53
C THR A 52 3.90 -10.87 -8.18
N ASP A 53 4.45 -12.04 -7.84
CA ASP A 53 5.23 -12.19 -6.60
C ASP A 53 6.41 -11.25 -6.56
N ALA A 54 7.10 -11.08 -7.69
CA ALA A 54 8.27 -10.20 -7.75
C ALA A 54 7.89 -8.75 -7.42
N VAL A 55 6.80 -8.26 -7.99
CA VAL A 55 6.36 -6.89 -7.76
C VAL A 55 5.84 -6.72 -6.32
N LEU A 56 5.05 -7.67 -5.82
CA LEU A 56 4.56 -7.59 -4.46
C LEU A 56 5.69 -7.59 -3.44
N SER A 57 6.65 -8.51 -3.60
CA SER A 57 7.81 -8.58 -2.71
C SER A 57 8.63 -7.31 -2.72
N SER A 58 8.92 -6.78 -3.91
CA SER A 58 9.74 -5.57 -3.99
C SER A 58 9.01 -4.35 -3.45
N THR A 59 7.70 -4.26 -3.70
CA THR A 59 6.89 -3.15 -3.20
C THR A 59 6.79 -3.19 -1.68
N LEU A 60 6.58 -4.37 -1.11
CA LEU A 60 6.56 -4.52 0.34
C LEU A 60 7.89 -4.12 0.97
N LYS A 61 9.01 -4.51 0.35
CA LYS A 61 10.33 -4.13 0.85
C LYS A 61 10.51 -2.61 0.88
N GLU A 62 10.04 -1.93 -0.15
CA GLU A 62 10.10 -0.47 -0.20
C GLU A 62 9.24 0.15 0.90
N LEU A 63 8.01 -0.35 1.07
CA LEU A 63 7.11 0.17 2.09
C LEU A 63 7.65 -0.08 3.51
N ILE A 64 8.29 -1.22 3.72
CA ILE A 64 8.93 -1.53 5.00
C ILE A 64 10.11 -0.59 5.23
N ALA A 65 10.94 -0.40 4.21
CA ALA A 65 12.11 0.48 4.32
C ALA A 65 11.70 1.93 4.63
N ASP A 66 10.57 2.37 4.09
CA ASP A 66 10.05 3.72 4.32
C ASP A 66 9.25 3.83 5.63
N GLY A 67 9.16 2.76 6.39
CA GLY A 67 8.46 2.77 7.66
C GLY A 67 6.95 2.78 7.59
N MET A 68 6.38 2.40 6.44
CA MET A 68 4.93 2.40 6.24
C MET A 68 4.29 1.08 6.64
N VAL A 69 5.02 -0.02 6.49
CA VAL A 69 4.53 -1.37 6.73
C VAL A 69 5.45 -2.07 7.72
N LEU A 70 4.84 -2.80 8.64
CA LEU A 70 5.54 -3.63 9.60
C LEU A 70 5.36 -5.09 9.20
N ARG A 71 6.48 -5.83 9.12
CA ARG A 71 6.48 -7.26 8.89
C ARG A 71 6.80 -7.95 10.21
N THR A 72 5.91 -8.81 10.65
CA THR A 72 6.10 -9.55 11.91
C THR A 72 6.23 -11.04 11.61
N SER A 73 7.31 -11.63 12.08
CA SER A 73 7.58 -13.05 11.95
C SER A 73 7.27 -13.73 13.27
N TYR A 74 6.53 -14.83 13.21
CA TYR A 74 6.20 -15.62 14.40
C TYR A 74 6.96 -16.92 14.35
N ASP A 75 7.54 -17.28 15.50
CA ASP A 75 8.30 -18.53 15.63
C ASP A 75 7.33 -19.70 15.87
N GLU A 76 6.76 -20.15 14.77
CA GLU A 76 5.77 -21.22 14.76
C GLU A 76 6.13 -22.27 13.72
N ILE A 77 5.46 -23.42 13.78
CA ILE A 77 5.59 -24.48 12.78
C ILE A 77 4.20 -24.77 12.24
N PRO A 78 3.91 -24.45 10.96
CA PRO A 78 4.79 -23.77 10.00
C PRO A 78 5.01 -22.31 10.37
N PRO A 79 6.08 -21.67 9.88
CA PRO A 79 6.35 -20.27 10.16
C PRO A 79 5.23 -19.37 9.66
N ARG A 80 4.96 -18.32 10.41
CA ARG A 80 3.93 -17.36 10.06
C ARG A 80 4.53 -15.97 9.96
N VAL A 81 4.20 -15.24 8.88
CA VAL A 81 4.61 -13.86 8.69
C VAL A 81 3.37 -13.04 8.39
N GLU A 82 3.23 -11.92 9.06
CA GLU A 82 2.09 -11.04 8.87
C GLU A 82 2.56 -9.62 8.59
N TYR A 83 1.73 -8.89 7.84
CA TYR A 83 1.98 -7.52 7.44
C TYR A 83 0.85 -6.62 7.96
N GLN A 84 1.22 -5.45 8.45
CA GLN A 84 0.26 -4.44 8.87
C GLN A 84 0.87 -3.06 8.70
N LEU A 85 0.02 -2.04 8.72
CA LEU A 85 0.51 -0.67 8.64
C LEU A 85 1.12 -0.24 9.96
N THR A 86 2.16 0.57 9.88
CA THR A 86 2.71 1.27 11.05
C THR A 86 1.83 2.47 11.35
N GLU A 87 2.15 3.20 12.43
CA GLU A 87 1.51 4.47 12.71
C GLU A 87 1.67 5.44 11.54
N LYS A 88 2.88 5.51 10.97
CA LYS A 88 3.13 6.32 9.78
C LYS A 88 2.27 5.88 8.61
N GLY A 89 2.18 4.56 8.38
CA GLY A 89 1.34 4.02 7.31
C GLY A 89 -0.13 4.35 7.50
N MET A 90 -0.63 4.25 8.73
CA MET A 90 -2.02 4.61 9.00
C MET A 90 -2.28 6.09 8.79
N SER A 91 -1.29 6.94 9.05
CA SER A 91 -1.48 8.39 8.96
C SER A 91 -1.74 8.87 7.54
N VAL A 92 -1.34 8.10 6.52
CA VAL A 92 -1.60 8.49 5.13
C VAL A 92 -2.98 8.08 4.64
N VAL A 93 -3.67 7.19 5.35
CA VAL A 93 -4.97 6.67 4.89
C VAL A 93 -6.00 7.77 4.68
N PRO A 94 -6.20 8.72 5.61
CA PRO A 94 -7.15 9.81 5.36
C PRO A 94 -6.77 10.66 4.15
N ILE A 95 -5.49 10.80 3.88
CA ILE A 95 -5.00 11.56 2.73
C ILE A 95 -5.37 10.84 1.44
N LEU A 96 -5.17 9.52 1.40
CA LEU A 96 -5.56 8.72 0.25
C LEU A 96 -7.07 8.76 0.02
N GLN A 97 -7.85 8.75 1.09
CA GLN A 97 -9.31 8.86 1.00
C GLN A 97 -9.73 10.21 0.41
N GLN A 98 -9.03 11.29 0.76
CA GLN A 98 -9.30 12.59 0.19
C GLN A 98 -8.97 12.62 -1.30
N ILE A 99 -7.91 11.95 -1.70
CA ILE A 99 -7.59 11.82 -3.12
C ILE A 99 -8.71 11.08 -3.84
N CYS A 100 -9.23 10.00 -3.22
CA CYS A 100 -10.35 9.25 -3.80
C CYS A 100 -11.58 10.12 -3.97
N GLN A 101 -11.90 10.94 -2.99
CA GLN A 101 -13.05 11.84 -3.06
C GLN A 101 -12.89 12.86 -4.19
N TRP A 102 -11.71 13.44 -4.28
CA TRP A 102 -11.43 14.40 -5.33
C TRP A 102 -11.48 13.75 -6.71
N ALA A 103 -10.80 12.62 -6.86
CA ALA A 103 -10.72 11.92 -8.15
C ALA A 103 -12.07 11.35 -8.58
N GLY A 104 -12.88 10.91 -7.61
CA GLY A 104 -14.19 10.33 -7.89
C GLY A 104 -15.17 11.32 -8.57
N ALA A 105 -14.94 12.62 -8.38
CA ALA A 105 -15.75 13.63 -9.05
C ALA A 105 -15.51 13.67 -10.56
N TYR A 106 -14.37 13.15 -11.00
CA TYR A 106 -13.94 13.22 -12.40
C TYR A 106 -13.85 11.87 -13.08
N HIS A 107 -13.79 10.78 -12.30
CA HIS A 107 -13.62 9.44 -12.81
C HIS A 107 -14.78 8.57 -12.36
N ARG A 108 -15.65 8.17 -13.29
CA ARG A 108 -16.88 7.45 -13.00
C ARG A 108 -16.60 6.00 -12.65
N GLU A 109 -17.23 5.52 -11.58
CA GLU A 109 -17.05 4.15 -11.10
C GLU A 109 -17.51 3.09 -12.10
N GLU A 110 -18.53 3.38 -12.90
CA GLU A 110 -19.03 2.41 -13.87
C GLU A 110 -18.00 2.04 -14.94
N GLN A 111 -16.90 2.79 -15.02
CA GLN A 111 -15.83 2.54 -15.99
C GLN A 111 -14.66 1.77 -15.37
N ILE A 112 -14.74 1.46 -14.08
CA ILE A 112 -13.69 0.73 -13.38
C ILE A 112 -14.32 -0.32 -12.48
N HIS A 113 -13.54 -1.36 -12.17
CA HIS A 113 -13.95 -2.36 -11.20
C HIS A 113 -13.32 -2.00 -9.86
N PRO A 114 -14.12 -1.56 -8.88
CA PRO A 114 -13.57 -1.20 -7.59
C PRO A 114 -12.95 -2.42 -6.91
N MET A 115 -11.89 -2.20 -6.16
CA MET A 115 -11.29 -3.25 -5.37
C MET A 115 -12.17 -3.55 -4.16
N ILE A 116 -12.05 -4.77 -3.62
CA ILE A 116 -12.88 -5.20 -2.49
C ILE A 116 -12.75 -4.24 -1.31
N GLN A 117 -11.52 -3.78 -1.02
CA GLN A 117 -11.33 -2.83 0.08
C GLN A 117 -12.04 -1.50 -0.16
N CYS A 118 -12.29 -1.13 -1.40
CA CYS A 118 -13.00 0.11 -1.71
C CYS A 118 -14.47 0.03 -1.29
N GLU A 119 -15.05 -1.14 -1.31
CA GLU A 119 -16.44 -1.34 -0.88
C GLU A 119 -16.61 -1.08 0.62
N LYS A 120 -15.53 -1.25 1.38
CA LYS A 120 -15.51 -1.06 2.83
C LYS A 120 -14.95 0.30 3.24
N CYS A 121 -14.59 1.13 2.28
CA CYS A 121 -13.93 2.39 2.56
C CYS A 121 -14.94 3.49 2.89
N ASP A 122 -14.66 4.22 3.97
CA ASP A 122 -15.57 5.25 4.47
C ASP A 122 -15.72 6.45 3.55
N TYR A 123 -14.80 6.63 2.59
CA TYR A 123 -14.90 7.78 1.70
C TYR A 123 -16.14 7.70 0.80
N ARG A 124 -16.63 6.49 0.61
CA ARG A 124 -17.81 6.29 -0.22
C ARG A 124 -19.07 6.72 0.52
#